data_44562bb7300740d53e65d24ff951ac33
#
_entry.id   44562bb7300740d53e65d24ff951ac33
#
_cell.length_a   1.000
_cell.length_b   1.000
_cell.length_c   1.000
_cell.angle_alpha   90.00
_cell.angle_beta   90.00
_cell.angle_gamma   90.00
#
_symmetry.space_group_name_H-M   'P 1'
#
loop_
_entity.id
_entity.type
_entity.pdbx_description
1 polymer ?
#
loop_
_entity_poly.entity_id
_entity_poly.type
_entity_poly.pdbx_seq_one_letter_code
_entity_poly.pdbx_strand_id
1 'polypeptide(L)'
;MQTVSSYGVELRKQNIPLRQTLEIYRSAVCYLTEVYGKAWKELSVIPDAKRRFNAAEHLVHTTKKNSARFDFDLRFPKMPSYLRRSAIQHALGTVSSYETRMELWEKEGKRAGKPRLVYENHAMPVFYRDVMYREGTEGRDEAYLKLYDGHDWKWFCVRLLHTDMEYLRKHWHGKKASAPTLERRHHKYFLRFSYTEEVTLTKTPVKNQVVCSVDLGINTDAVCTIMRSDGTVLGRKFINFPSEKDQMYRTLGRIRKFQREHGPAQAGGRWAYTKCLNTELGRKIAGAVSIL
;
A
#
# COMPACT_ATOMS: atom_id res chain seq x y z
N MET A 1 -1.15 -8.63 21.82
CA MET A 1 -1.18 -8.73 20.33
C MET A 1 -0.88 -7.36 19.77
N GLN A 2 0.02 -7.29 18.78
CA GLN A 2 0.36 -6.02 18.14
C GLN A 2 -0.53 -5.83 16.90
N THR A 3 -1.17 -4.68 16.78
CA THR A 3 -1.98 -4.29 15.63
C THR A 3 -1.41 -3.02 15.00
N VAL A 4 -1.55 -2.89 13.69
CA VAL A 4 -1.13 -1.69 12.95
C VAL A 4 -2.34 -1.11 12.24
N SER A 5 -2.67 0.12 12.61
CA SER A 5 -3.71 0.90 11.93
C SER A 5 -3.07 2.02 11.12
N SER A 6 -3.66 2.41 10.00
CA SER A 6 -3.13 3.50 9.18
C SER A 6 -4.22 4.47 8.75
N TYR A 7 -3.88 5.76 8.71
CA TYR A 7 -4.75 6.81 8.25
C TYR A 7 -4.05 7.72 7.24
N GLY A 8 -4.73 8.08 6.16
CA GLY A 8 -4.21 8.97 5.13
C GLY A 8 -4.79 10.37 5.28
N VAL A 9 -3.92 11.35 5.57
CA VAL A 9 -4.26 12.77 5.64
C VAL A 9 -4.15 13.40 4.26
N GLU A 10 -5.21 14.00 3.76
CA GLU A 10 -5.20 14.67 2.46
C GLU A 10 -4.33 15.94 2.50
N LEU A 11 -3.47 16.10 1.50
CA LEU A 11 -2.74 17.34 1.25
C LEU A 11 -3.63 18.32 0.49
N ARG A 12 -3.79 19.54 1.00
CA ARG A 12 -4.51 20.58 0.27
C ARG A 12 -3.82 20.87 -1.06
N LYS A 13 -4.61 21.19 -2.09
CA LYS A 13 -4.08 21.54 -3.42
C LYS A 13 -3.11 22.71 -3.31
N GLN A 14 -1.87 22.50 -3.70
CA GLN A 14 -0.79 23.48 -3.64
C GLN A 14 0.13 23.30 -4.85
N ASN A 15 0.80 24.36 -5.24
CA ASN A 15 1.81 24.30 -6.30
C ASN A 15 3.17 23.87 -5.72
N ILE A 16 3.31 22.56 -5.44
CA ILE A 16 4.53 21.95 -4.90
C ILE A 16 4.88 20.68 -5.68
N PRO A 17 6.14 20.26 -5.74
CA PRO A 17 6.63 19.22 -6.64
C PRO A 17 6.36 17.78 -6.13
N LEU A 18 5.14 17.50 -5.65
CA LEU A 18 4.74 16.17 -5.20
C LEU A 18 4.79 15.13 -6.32
N ARG A 19 4.37 15.56 -7.52
CA ARG A 19 4.37 14.68 -8.69
C ARG A 19 5.78 14.29 -9.10
N GLN A 20 6.69 15.24 -9.21
CA GLN A 20 8.09 15.00 -9.56
C GLN A 20 8.76 14.07 -8.57
N THR A 21 8.48 14.26 -7.27
CA THR A 21 9.01 13.42 -6.20
C THR A 21 8.52 11.97 -6.33
N LEU A 22 7.24 11.75 -6.64
CA LEU A 22 6.71 10.40 -6.87
C LEU A 22 7.29 9.75 -8.12
N GLU A 23 7.43 10.51 -9.21
CA GLU A 23 7.93 10.01 -10.49
C GLU A 23 9.40 9.60 -10.38
N ILE A 24 10.27 10.43 -9.77
CA ILE A 24 11.68 10.06 -9.58
C ILE A 24 11.84 8.86 -8.64
N TYR A 25 11.04 8.78 -7.57
CA TYR A 25 11.07 7.63 -6.68
C TYR A 25 10.65 6.34 -7.38
N ARG A 26 9.57 6.36 -8.13
CA ARG A 26 9.09 5.21 -8.91
C ARG A 26 10.08 4.77 -9.97
N SER A 27 10.68 5.74 -10.68
CA SER A 27 11.75 5.45 -11.64
C SER A 27 12.94 4.77 -10.97
N ALA A 28 13.32 5.21 -9.76
CA ALA A 28 14.38 4.58 -8.98
C ALA A 28 14.00 3.15 -8.56
N VAL A 29 12.77 2.90 -8.10
CA VAL A 29 12.29 1.55 -7.76
C VAL A 29 12.26 0.65 -8.99
N CYS A 30 11.79 1.14 -10.14
CA CYS A 30 11.79 0.38 -11.39
C CYS A 30 13.21 -0.03 -11.79
N TYR A 31 14.13 0.91 -11.80
CA TYR A 31 15.54 0.65 -12.11
C TYR A 31 16.16 -0.38 -11.15
N LEU A 32 15.97 -0.20 -9.85
CA LEU A 32 16.48 -1.14 -8.83
C LEU A 32 15.85 -2.53 -8.95
N THR A 33 14.57 -2.63 -9.30
CA THR A 33 13.89 -3.91 -9.52
C THR A 33 14.53 -4.66 -10.69
N GLU A 34 14.88 -3.96 -11.77
CA GLU A 34 15.60 -4.54 -12.90
C GLU A 34 17.01 -5.01 -12.51
N VAL A 35 17.76 -4.16 -11.80
CA VAL A 35 19.11 -4.47 -11.30
C VAL A 35 19.08 -5.71 -10.40
N TYR A 36 18.18 -5.75 -9.43
CA TYR A 36 18.12 -6.86 -8.48
C TYR A 36 17.52 -8.13 -9.08
N GLY A 37 16.67 -8.03 -10.10
CA GLY A 37 16.26 -9.18 -10.88
C GLY A 37 17.45 -9.86 -11.56
N LYS A 38 18.38 -9.08 -12.14
CA LYS A 38 19.63 -9.60 -12.74
C LYS A 38 20.60 -10.17 -11.69
N ALA A 39 20.67 -9.55 -10.51
CA ALA A 39 21.56 -9.92 -9.41
C ALA A 39 20.94 -10.91 -8.41
N TRP A 40 19.71 -11.40 -8.65
CA TRP A 40 18.98 -12.16 -7.63
C TRP A 40 19.66 -13.44 -7.19
N LYS A 41 20.31 -14.14 -8.11
CA LYS A 41 21.04 -15.39 -7.81
C LYS A 41 22.12 -15.19 -6.74
N GLU A 42 22.82 -14.05 -6.75
CA GLU A 42 23.85 -13.72 -5.76
C GLU A 42 23.26 -13.16 -4.46
N LEU A 43 22.12 -12.44 -4.54
CA LEU A 43 21.46 -11.86 -3.36
C LEU A 43 20.64 -12.89 -2.57
N SER A 44 20.00 -13.84 -3.23
CA SER A 44 19.14 -14.84 -2.62
C SER A 44 19.87 -15.82 -1.71
N VAL A 45 21.16 -16.10 -1.98
CA VAL A 45 21.98 -16.99 -1.15
C VAL A 45 22.36 -16.39 0.20
N ILE A 46 22.14 -15.10 0.41
CA ILE A 46 22.38 -14.41 1.68
C ILE A 46 21.13 -14.58 2.56
N PRO A 47 21.14 -15.41 3.61
CA PRO A 47 19.94 -15.71 4.40
C PRO A 47 19.52 -14.54 5.27
N ASP A 48 20.47 -13.78 5.81
CA ASP A 48 20.19 -12.63 6.68
C ASP A 48 19.72 -11.42 5.87
N ALA A 49 18.51 -10.92 6.22
CA ALA A 49 17.87 -9.83 5.50
C ALA A 49 18.67 -8.52 5.54
N LYS A 50 19.35 -8.22 6.66
CA LYS A 50 20.17 -7.02 6.80
C LYS A 50 21.43 -7.10 5.96
N ARG A 51 22.08 -8.27 5.95
CA ARG A 51 23.26 -8.49 5.10
C ARG A 51 22.89 -8.44 3.63
N ARG A 52 21.76 -9.06 3.24
CA ARG A 52 21.24 -8.99 1.87
C ARG A 52 20.94 -7.56 1.44
N PHE A 53 20.31 -6.77 2.31
CA PHE A 53 20.08 -5.35 2.06
C PHE A 53 21.39 -4.57 1.84
N ASN A 54 22.38 -4.77 2.70
CA ASN A 54 23.69 -4.11 2.58
C ASN A 54 24.41 -4.53 1.30
N ALA A 55 24.38 -5.81 0.93
CA ALA A 55 24.93 -6.30 -0.34
C ALA A 55 24.23 -5.63 -1.54
N ALA A 56 22.90 -5.52 -1.51
CA ALA A 56 22.13 -4.84 -2.54
C ALA A 56 22.48 -3.34 -2.63
N GLU A 57 22.66 -2.65 -1.49
CA GLU A 57 23.08 -1.25 -1.46
C GLU A 57 24.49 -1.09 -2.08
N HIS A 58 25.43 -2.00 -1.79
CA HIS A 58 26.78 -1.96 -2.34
C HIS A 58 26.82 -2.14 -3.87
N LEU A 59 25.86 -2.83 -4.47
CA LEU A 59 25.77 -2.97 -5.93
C LEU A 59 25.47 -1.65 -6.64
N VAL A 60 24.80 -0.70 -5.97
CA VAL A 60 24.21 0.50 -6.60
C VAL A 60 24.72 1.82 -6.02
N HIS A 61 25.41 1.79 -4.89
CA HIS A 61 25.89 3.00 -4.23
C HIS A 61 27.41 3.01 -4.08
N THR A 62 28.02 4.04 -4.66
CA THR A 62 29.46 4.27 -4.60
C THR A 62 29.82 5.02 -3.31
N THR A 63 30.82 4.51 -2.59
CA THR A 63 31.40 5.13 -1.41
C THR A 63 32.93 5.16 -1.55
N LYS A 64 33.61 5.81 -0.62
CA LYS A 64 35.10 5.81 -0.60
C LYS A 64 35.71 4.41 -0.56
N LYS A 65 34.97 3.40 -0.04
CA LYS A 65 35.42 2.03 0.16
C LYS A 65 34.77 1.03 -0.81
N ASN A 66 33.79 1.45 -1.60
CA ASN A 66 33.02 0.60 -2.47
C ASN A 66 32.76 1.29 -3.80
N SER A 67 33.12 0.67 -4.90
CA SER A 67 32.71 1.10 -6.25
C SER A 67 31.45 0.32 -6.64
N ALA A 68 30.38 1.04 -6.95
CA ALA A 68 29.13 0.42 -7.35
C ALA A 68 29.28 -0.27 -8.72
N ARG A 69 28.64 -1.43 -8.87
CA ARG A 69 28.59 -2.16 -10.14
C ARG A 69 27.59 -1.54 -11.12
N PHE A 70 26.57 -0.87 -10.61
CA PHE A 70 25.50 -0.27 -11.41
C PHE A 70 25.42 1.25 -11.18
N ASP A 71 25.03 1.98 -12.19
CA ASP A 71 25.09 3.44 -12.31
C ASP A 71 23.93 4.21 -11.63
N PHE A 72 23.39 3.68 -10.52
CA PHE A 72 22.26 4.30 -9.81
C PHE A 72 22.53 5.75 -9.40
N ASP A 73 23.69 6.02 -8.80
CA ASP A 73 24.03 7.36 -8.33
C ASP A 73 24.19 8.39 -9.47
N LEU A 74 24.51 7.92 -10.68
CA LEU A 74 24.55 8.76 -11.89
C LEU A 74 23.15 9.04 -12.41
N ARG A 75 22.25 8.06 -12.37
CA ARG A 75 20.86 8.21 -12.84
C ARG A 75 19.98 9.00 -11.88
N PHE A 76 20.23 8.90 -10.58
CA PHE A 76 19.46 9.54 -9.53
C PHE A 76 20.37 10.40 -8.64
N PRO A 77 20.98 11.45 -9.21
CA PRO A 77 21.95 12.26 -8.48
C PRO A 77 21.31 12.93 -7.27
N LYS A 78 22.08 13.02 -6.18
CA LYS A 78 21.66 13.66 -4.91
C LYS A 78 20.42 13.05 -4.23
N MET A 79 19.98 11.85 -4.64
CA MET A 79 18.85 11.21 -3.97
C MET A 79 19.16 11.03 -2.48
N PRO A 80 18.28 11.49 -1.56
CA PRO A 80 18.50 11.32 -0.12
C PRO A 80 18.70 9.86 0.26
N SER A 81 19.69 9.59 1.12
CA SER A 81 20.10 8.22 1.47
C SER A 81 18.94 7.37 1.99
N TYR A 82 18.09 7.93 2.83
CA TYR A 82 16.91 7.20 3.35
C TYR A 82 15.88 6.89 2.26
N LEU A 83 15.71 7.79 1.28
CA LEU A 83 14.81 7.56 0.15
C LEU A 83 15.37 6.47 -0.77
N ARG A 84 16.68 6.50 -1.06
CA ARG A 84 17.38 5.43 -1.78
C ARG A 84 17.20 4.09 -1.07
N ARG A 85 17.42 4.05 0.25
CA ARG A 85 17.26 2.83 1.04
C ARG A 85 15.83 2.30 1.04
N SER A 86 14.85 3.19 1.10
CA SER A 86 13.44 2.82 0.95
C SER A 86 13.16 2.21 -0.43
N ALA A 87 13.72 2.79 -1.50
CA ALA A 87 13.58 2.27 -2.86
C ALA A 87 14.26 0.89 -3.03
N ILE A 88 15.44 0.69 -2.44
CA ILE A 88 16.15 -0.60 -2.41
C ILE A 88 15.28 -1.67 -1.72
N GLN A 89 14.74 -1.36 -0.55
CA GLN A 89 13.89 -2.29 0.19
C GLN A 89 12.64 -2.67 -0.60
N HIS A 90 12.02 -1.71 -1.24
CA HIS A 90 10.84 -1.92 -2.09
C HIS A 90 11.16 -2.84 -3.27
N ALA A 91 12.23 -2.54 -4.00
CA ALA A 91 12.68 -3.34 -5.14
C ALA A 91 13.06 -4.78 -4.75
N LEU A 92 13.79 -4.96 -3.65
CA LEU A 92 14.11 -6.30 -3.13
C LEU A 92 12.85 -7.11 -2.77
N GLY A 93 11.85 -6.47 -2.14
CA GLY A 93 10.57 -7.11 -1.83
C GLY A 93 9.81 -7.54 -3.08
N THR A 94 9.80 -6.69 -4.12
CA THR A 94 9.18 -6.96 -5.41
C THR A 94 9.83 -8.17 -6.10
N VAL A 95 11.16 -8.20 -6.18
CA VAL A 95 11.90 -9.32 -6.79
C VAL A 95 11.73 -10.60 -6.00
N SER A 96 11.87 -10.56 -4.68
CA SER A 96 11.65 -11.72 -3.80
C SER A 96 10.26 -12.33 -3.97
N SER A 97 9.22 -11.49 -4.01
CA SER A 97 7.84 -11.94 -4.25
C SER A 97 7.64 -12.54 -5.64
N TYR A 98 8.30 -11.99 -6.66
CA TYR A 98 8.27 -12.55 -8.01
C TYR A 98 8.92 -13.93 -8.06
N GLU A 99 10.11 -14.10 -7.50
CA GLU A 99 10.83 -15.37 -7.47
C GLU A 99 10.07 -16.46 -6.71
N THR A 100 9.48 -16.12 -5.56
CA THR A 100 8.60 -17.05 -4.82
C THR A 100 7.42 -17.51 -5.69
N ARG A 101 6.79 -16.60 -6.43
CA ARG A 101 5.71 -16.97 -7.36
C ARG A 101 6.19 -17.83 -8.51
N MET A 102 7.40 -17.60 -9.01
CA MET A 102 8.01 -18.44 -10.05
C MET A 102 8.25 -19.86 -9.55
N GLU A 103 8.82 -20.01 -8.36
CA GLU A 103 9.03 -21.32 -7.73
C GLU A 103 7.73 -22.09 -7.52
N LEU A 104 6.68 -21.41 -7.03
CA LEU A 104 5.35 -22.01 -6.86
C LEU A 104 4.76 -22.45 -8.19
N TRP A 105 4.84 -21.61 -9.22
CA TRP A 105 4.36 -21.92 -10.56
C TRP A 105 5.06 -23.14 -11.17
N GLU A 106 6.35 -23.28 -10.95
CA GLU A 106 7.13 -24.45 -11.38
C GLU A 106 6.72 -25.72 -10.63
N LYS A 107 6.57 -25.63 -9.29
CA LYS A 107 6.12 -26.75 -8.44
C LYS A 107 4.71 -27.23 -8.78
N GLU A 108 3.81 -26.32 -9.14
CA GLU A 108 2.42 -26.63 -9.54
C GLU A 108 2.30 -27.16 -10.98
N GLY A 109 3.41 -27.43 -11.64
CA GLY A 109 3.44 -28.02 -12.98
C GLY A 109 3.03 -27.04 -14.08
N LYS A 110 3.20 -25.72 -13.87
CA LYS A 110 3.00 -24.66 -14.87
C LYS A 110 1.54 -24.54 -15.38
N ARG A 111 0.57 -24.94 -14.56
CA ARG A 111 -0.85 -24.96 -14.93
C ARG A 111 -1.46 -23.58 -15.12
N ALA A 112 -0.98 -22.57 -14.40
CA ALA A 112 -1.40 -21.18 -14.54
C ALA A 112 -0.49 -20.39 -15.48
N GLY A 113 -0.90 -19.17 -15.84
CA GLY A 113 -0.06 -18.27 -16.63
C GLY A 113 1.27 -17.96 -15.91
N LYS A 114 2.36 -17.94 -16.65
CA LYS A 114 3.70 -17.65 -16.11
C LYS A 114 3.72 -16.30 -15.38
N PRO A 115 4.19 -16.24 -14.12
CA PRO A 115 4.37 -14.99 -13.40
C PRO A 115 5.23 -14.00 -14.19
N ARG A 116 4.90 -12.72 -14.07
CA ARG A 116 5.70 -11.63 -14.66
C ARG A 116 6.25 -10.75 -13.56
N LEU A 117 7.49 -10.30 -13.72
CA LEU A 117 8.06 -9.27 -12.87
C LEU A 117 7.37 -7.95 -13.23
N VAL A 118 6.55 -7.44 -12.33
CA VAL A 118 5.82 -6.19 -12.52
C VAL A 118 6.61 -5.08 -11.86
N TYR A 119 6.96 -4.07 -12.64
CA TYR A 119 7.56 -2.84 -12.12
C TYR A 119 6.46 -2.01 -11.46
N GLU A 120 6.59 -1.78 -10.17
CA GLU A 120 5.52 -1.15 -9.40
C GLU A 120 5.37 0.34 -9.67
N ASN A 121 4.40 0.69 -10.51
CA ASN A 121 3.96 2.08 -10.71
C ASN A 121 3.29 2.69 -9.48
N HIS A 122 3.10 1.91 -8.40
CA HIS A 122 2.43 2.33 -7.17
C HIS A 122 3.36 2.47 -5.97
N ALA A 123 4.67 2.38 -6.18
CA ALA A 123 5.64 2.57 -5.11
C ALA A 123 5.44 3.94 -4.43
N MET A 124 5.40 3.92 -3.10
CA MET A 124 5.16 5.09 -2.27
C MET A 124 6.43 5.43 -1.48
N PRO A 125 7.00 6.64 -1.63
CA PRO A 125 8.16 7.06 -0.87
C PRO A 125 7.82 7.20 0.61
N VAL A 126 8.71 6.67 1.46
CA VAL A 126 8.65 6.85 2.91
C VAL A 126 9.45 8.09 3.29
N PHE A 127 8.83 9.00 4.02
CA PHE A 127 9.44 10.24 4.47
C PHE A 127 9.93 10.09 5.92
N TYR A 128 11.19 9.74 6.10
CA TYR A 128 11.78 9.55 7.43
C TYR A 128 11.76 10.86 8.23
N ARG A 129 11.35 10.76 9.50
CA ARG A 129 11.26 11.90 10.41
C ARG A 129 12.61 12.60 10.54
N ASP A 130 12.56 13.92 10.70
CA ASP A 130 13.69 14.84 10.85
C ASP A 130 14.63 14.95 9.65
N VAL A 131 14.62 13.97 8.74
CA VAL A 131 15.47 13.93 7.55
C VAL A 131 14.71 14.33 6.28
N MET A 132 13.45 13.87 6.15
CA MET A 132 12.61 14.12 4.98
C MET A 132 11.20 14.62 5.33
N TYR A 133 10.79 14.42 6.57
CA TYR A 133 9.52 14.87 7.14
C TYR A 133 9.79 15.58 8.45
N ARG A 134 9.16 16.72 8.63
CA ARG A 134 9.08 17.44 9.91
C ARG A 134 7.65 17.85 10.17
N GLU A 135 7.26 17.77 11.41
CA GLU A 135 5.96 18.31 11.84
C GLU A 135 5.99 19.84 11.72
N GLY A 136 4.85 20.42 11.38
CA GLY A 136 4.68 21.87 11.35
C GLY A 136 4.61 22.48 12.73
N THR A 137 4.36 23.78 12.79
CA THR A 137 4.15 24.51 14.04
C THR A 137 2.92 23.96 14.77
N GLU A 138 3.04 23.81 16.07
CA GLU A 138 1.92 23.36 16.91
C GLU A 138 0.66 24.22 16.69
N GLY A 139 -0.48 23.55 16.54
CA GLY A 139 -1.76 24.21 16.24
C GLY A 139 -2.00 24.56 14.78
N ARG A 140 -1.03 24.38 13.88
CA ARG A 140 -1.18 24.52 12.44
C ARG A 140 -1.29 23.17 11.76
N ASP A 141 -2.19 23.06 10.76
CA ASP A 141 -2.35 21.86 9.94
C ASP A 141 -1.37 21.91 8.77
N GLU A 142 -0.08 21.84 9.10
CA GLU A 142 1.01 21.90 8.15
C GLU A 142 2.13 20.91 8.51
N ALA A 143 2.92 20.54 7.53
CA ALA A 143 4.13 19.74 7.69
C ALA A 143 5.19 20.20 6.70
N TYR A 144 6.44 19.81 6.93
CA TYR A 144 7.52 20.08 5.99
C TYR A 144 7.98 18.76 5.37
N LEU A 145 8.02 18.71 4.04
CA LEU A 145 8.51 17.58 3.27
C LEU A 145 9.73 17.98 2.45
N LYS A 146 10.72 17.10 2.42
CA LYS A 146 11.86 17.26 1.50
C LYS A 146 11.49 16.65 0.16
N LEU A 147 11.20 17.49 -0.84
CA LEU A 147 10.69 17.11 -2.15
C LEU A 147 11.71 17.42 -3.23
N TYR A 148 11.62 16.71 -4.36
CA TYR A 148 12.41 16.92 -5.55
C TYR A 148 11.73 17.92 -6.48
N ASP A 149 12.38 19.06 -6.78
CA ASP A 149 11.83 20.13 -7.61
C ASP A 149 12.18 19.99 -9.11
N GLY A 150 12.78 18.89 -9.51
CA GLY A 150 13.28 18.65 -10.88
C GLY A 150 14.80 18.80 -10.98
N HIS A 151 15.43 19.49 -10.03
CA HIS A 151 16.88 19.76 -10.01
C HIS A 151 17.55 19.37 -8.70
N ASP A 152 16.87 19.64 -7.57
CA ASP A 152 17.42 19.39 -6.25
C ASP A 152 16.33 19.01 -5.21
N TRP A 153 16.76 18.57 -4.03
CA TRP A 153 15.90 18.18 -2.91
C TRP A 153 15.80 19.33 -1.92
N LYS A 154 14.61 19.95 -1.82
CA LYS A 154 14.35 21.11 -0.96
C LYS A 154 13.19 20.86 -0.01
N TRP A 155 13.17 21.59 1.09
CA TRP A 155 12.07 21.58 2.04
C TRP A 155 10.91 22.44 1.53
N PHE A 156 9.71 21.87 1.54
CA PHE A 156 8.45 22.53 1.21
C PHE A 156 7.48 22.40 2.35
N CYS A 157 6.83 23.52 2.72
CA CYS A 157 5.71 23.49 3.63
C CYS A 157 4.47 22.95 2.89
N VAL A 158 3.83 21.94 3.46
CA VAL A 158 2.62 21.33 2.92
C VAL A 158 1.46 21.56 3.90
N ARG A 159 0.31 21.98 3.37
CA ARG A 159 -0.90 22.15 4.16
C ARG A 159 -1.71 20.88 4.15
N LEU A 160 -2.14 20.45 5.32
CA LEU A 160 -2.92 19.26 5.57
C LEU A 160 -4.41 19.61 5.67
N LEU A 161 -5.28 18.66 5.36
CA LEU A 161 -6.72 18.89 5.50
C LEU A 161 -7.10 18.92 6.98
N HIS A 162 -7.74 19.99 7.41
CA HIS A 162 -8.08 20.22 8.83
C HIS A 162 -8.91 19.10 9.44
N THR A 163 -9.95 18.65 8.73
CA THR A 163 -10.84 17.57 9.21
C THR A 163 -10.10 16.25 9.46
N ASP A 164 -9.11 15.93 8.62
CA ASP A 164 -8.27 14.74 8.78
C ASP A 164 -7.33 14.88 9.98
N MET A 165 -6.77 16.08 10.17
CA MET A 165 -5.90 16.36 11.32
C MET A 165 -6.68 16.36 12.64
N GLU A 166 -7.90 16.88 12.63
CA GLU A 166 -8.82 16.77 13.79
C GLU A 166 -9.12 15.31 14.14
N TYR A 167 -9.41 14.48 13.11
CA TYR A 167 -9.62 13.05 13.30
C TYR A 167 -8.39 12.38 13.94
N LEU A 168 -7.18 12.69 13.45
CA LEU A 168 -5.93 12.14 14.01
C LEU A 168 -5.73 12.57 15.47
N ARG A 169 -5.94 13.86 15.79
CA ARG A 169 -5.82 14.36 17.16
C ARG A 169 -6.80 13.67 18.11
N LYS A 170 -8.04 13.46 17.65
CA LYS A 170 -9.08 12.82 18.46
C LYS A 170 -8.81 11.33 18.72
N HIS A 171 -8.40 10.58 17.68
CA HIS A 171 -8.32 9.11 17.75
C HIS A 171 -6.92 8.57 18.01
N TRP A 172 -5.88 9.37 17.73
CA TRP A 172 -4.48 8.94 17.75
C TRP A 172 -3.58 9.79 18.66
N HIS A 173 -4.20 10.63 19.50
CA HIS A 173 -3.45 11.44 20.48
C HIS A 173 -2.55 10.58 21.36
N GLY A 174 -1.31 11.01 21.55
CA GLY A 174 -0.33 10.31 22.38
C GLY A 174 0.25 9.02 21.77
N LYS A 175 -0.22 8.57 20.58
CA LYS A 175 0.32 7.39 19.90
C LYS A 175 1.44 7.77 18.94
N LYS A 176 2.51 6.97 18.94
CA LYS A 176 3.65 7.20 18.05
C LYS A 176 3.30 6.76 16.62
N ALA A 177 3.27 7.72 15.72
CA ALA A 177 3.16 7.44 14.30
C ALA A 177 4.51 6.99 13.71
N SER A 178 4.47 6.07 12.75
CA SER A 178 5.62 5.75 11.90
C SER A 178 5.94 6.92 10.96
N ALA A 179 7.06 6.82 10.25
CA ALA A 179 7.38 7.73 9.16
C ALA A 179 6.27 7.70 8.09
N PRO A 180 5.72 8.86 7.66
CA PRO A 180 4.62 8.87 6.71
C PRO A 180 5.08 8.46 5.31
N THR A 181 4.14 7.90 4.54
CA THR A 181 4.31 7.63 3.12
C THR A 181 3.50 8.60 2.27
N LEU A 182 4.07 9.05 1.14
CA LEU A 182 3.34 9.89 0.20
C LEU A 182 2.57 9.00 -0.79
N GLU A 183 1.26 9.15 -0.81
CA GLU A 183 0.36 8.41 -1.68
C GLU A 183 -0.39 9.35 -2.63
N ARG A 184 -0.67 8.88 -3.85
CA ARG A 184 -1.55 9.58 -4.80
C ARG A 184 -2.77 8.71 -5.10
N ARG A 185 -3.98 9.23 -4.82
CA ARG A 185 -5.27 8.61 -5.17
C ARG A 185 -6.16 9.59 -5.90
N HIS A 186 -6.75 9.20 -7.01
CA HIS A 186 -7.73 10.00 -7.75
C HIS A 186 -7.33 11.48 -7.90
N HIS A 187 -6.09 11.75 -8.30
CA HIS A 187 -5.50 13.10 -8.45
C HIS A 187 -5.26 13.89 -7.16
N LYS A 188 -5.53 13.32 -5.99
CA LYS A 188 -5.22 13.88 -4.68
C LYS A 188 -3.98 13.21 -4.09
N TYR A 189 -3.29 13.94 -3.20
CA TYR A 189 -2.13 13.45 -2.48
C TYR A 189 -2.45 13.30 -1.01
N PHE A 190 -1.89 12.26 -0.39
CA PHE A 190 -2.10 11.94 1.02
C PHE A 190 -0.76 11.62 1.67
N LEU A 191 -0.61 12.05 2.92
CA LEU A 191 0.39 11.50 3.82
C LEU A 191 -0.28 10.41 4.66
N ARG A 192 0.18 9.18 4.49
CA ARG A 192 -0.32 8.04 5.25
C ARG A 192 0.56 7.80 6.46
N PHE A 193 -0.02 7.91 7.62
CA PHE A 193 0.59 7.59 8.91
C PHE A 193 0.13 6.20 9.35
N SER A 194 1.05 5.40 9.88
CA SER A 194 0.73 4.11 10.50
C SER A 194 1.04 4.18 11.99
N TYR A 195 0.15 3.63 12.79
CA TYR A 195 0.22 3.61 14.25
C TYR A 195 0.24 2.16 14.71
N THR A 196 1.18 1.84 15.55
CA THR A 196 1.28 0.50 16.15
C THR A 196 0.69 0.55 17.55
N GLU A 197 -0.22 -0.37 17.83
CA GLU A 197 -0.87 -0.49 19.13
C GLU A 197 -0.68 -1.90 19.69
N GLU A 198 -0.45 -1.98 20.98
CA GLU A 198 -0.54 -3.25 21.71
C GLU A 198 -1.97 -3.42 22.22
N VAL A 199 -2.68 -4.36 21.63
CA VAL A 199 -4.02 -4.73 22.07
C VAL A 199 -3.91 -5.93 23.00
N THR A 200 -4.29 -5.73 24.24
CA THR A 200 -4.46 -6.85 25.19
C THR A 200 -5.78 -7.52 24.87
N LEU A 201 -5.71 -8.73 24.31
CA LEU A 201 -6.92 -9.53 24.17
C LEU A 201 -7.48 -9.82 25.56
N THR A 202 -8.80 -9.76 25.71
CA THR A 202 -9.47 -10.16 26.95
C THR A 202 -8.95 -11.52 27.39
N LYS A 203 -8.57 -11.64 28.67
CA LYS A 203 -8.07 -12.90 29.28
C LYS A 203 -9.16 -13.97 29.41
N THR A 204 -10.21 -13.89 28.61
CA THR A 204 -11.28 -14.89 28.58
C THR A 204 -10.68 -16.20 28.09
N PRO A 205 -10.76 -17.28 28.90
CA PRO A 205 -10.29 -18.59 28.49
C PRO A 205 -10.91 -18.98 27.14
N VAL A 206 -10.14 -19.63 26.26
CA VAL A 206 -10.61 -20.03 24.91
C VAL A 206 -11.96 -20.76 24.96
N LYS A 207 -12.19 -21.57 26.00
CA LYS A 207 -13.46 -22.27 26.22
C LYS A 207 -14.68 -21.35 26.35
N ASN A 208 -14.47 -20.12 26.81
CA ASN A 208 -15.54 -19.14 27.04
C ASN A 208 -15.60 -18.05 25.95
N GLN A 209 -14.75 -18.16 24.93
CA GLN A 209 -14.75 -17.22 23.85
C GLN A 209 -15.90 -17.48 22.88
N VAL A 210 -16.50 -16.39 22.41
CA VAL A 210 -17.48 -16.40 21.33
C VAL A 210 -16.80 -15.82 20.08
N VAL A 211 -16.83 -16.58 19.00
CA VAL A 211 -16.21 -16.21 17.72
C VAL A 211 -17.31 -15.79 16.75
N CYS A 212 -17.16 -14.64 16.12
CA CYS A 212 -17.97 -14.25 14.98
C CYS A 212 -17.19 -14.55 13.70
N SER A 213 -17.70 -15.46 12.89
CA SER A 213 -17.17 -15.77 11.55
C SER A 213 -18.02 -15.08 10.51
N VAL A 214 -17.38 -14.41 9.54
CA VAL A 214 -18.04 -13.77 8.41
C VAL A 214 -17.57 -14.41 7.12
N ASP A 215 -18.50 -15.01 6.40
CA ASP A 215 -18.27 -15.54 5.05
C ASP A 215 -18.89 -14.63 4.00
N LEU A 216 -18.11 -14.27 2.97
CA LEU A 216 -18.55 -13.42 1.86
C LEU A 216 -18.87 -14.30 0.66
N GLY A 217 -20.10 -14.19 0.17
CA GLY A 217 -20.60 -15.00 -0.92
C GLY A 217 -21.13 -14.20 -2.12
N ILE A 218 -21.33 -14.89 -3.23
CA ILE A 218 -21.88 -14.28 -4.46
C ILE A 218 -23.41 -14.20 -4.37
N ASN A 219 -24.05 -15.24 -3.86
CA ASN A 219 -25.53 -15.32 -3.77
C ASN A 219 -26.06 -14.59 -2.53
N THR A 220 -25.39 -14.77 -1.41
CA THR A 220 -25.60 -14.01 -0.18
C THR A 220 -24.37 -13.15 0.05
N ASP A 221 -24.52 -11.83 0.25
CA ASP A 221 -23.39 -10.90 0.30
C ASP A 221 -22.48 -11.20 1.49
N ALA A 222 -23.07 -11.53 2.63
CA ALA A 222 -22.33 -12.04 3.78
C ALA A 222 -23.20 -12.94 4.66
N VAL A 223 -22.57 -13.94 5.25
CA VAL A 223 -23.17 -14.77 6.30
C VAL A 223 -22.33 -14.60 7.56
N CYS A 224 -22.94 -14.04 8.60
CA CYS A 224 -22.31 -13.91 9.92
C CYS A 224 -22.78 -15.06 10.81
N THR A 225 -21.86 -15.81 11.37
CA THR A 225 -22.15 -16.93 12.29
C THR A 225 -21.43 -16.66 13.61
N ILE A 226 -22.19 -16.66 14.70
CA ILE A 226 -21.67 -16.54 16.06
C ILE A 226 -21.64 -17.94 16.69
N MET A 227 -20.46 -18.37 17.12
CA MET A 227 -20.27 -19.71 17.67
C MET A 227 -19.36 -19.72 18.89
N ARG A 228 -19.55 -20.70 19.76
CA ARG A 228 -18.65 -20.99 20.86
C ARG A 228 -17.48 -21.86 20.42
N SER A 229 -16.47 -21.96 21.26
CA SER A 229 -15.27 -22.76 21.01
C SER A 229 -15.53 -24.28 20.88
N ASP A 230 -16.65 -24.77 21.39
CA ASP A 230 -17.11 -26.15 21.25
C ASP A 230 -17.84 -26.44 19.92
N GLY A 231 -17.95 -25.42 19.04
CA GLY A 231 -18.65 -25.51 17.76
C GLY A 231 -20.16 -25.22 17.83
N THR A 232 -20.70 -24.91 19.01
CA THR A 232 -22.13 -24.58 19.17
C THR A 232 -22.41 -23.23 18.48
N VAL A 233 -23.31 -23.23 17.49
CA VAL A 233 -23.77 -22.01 16.79
C VAL A 233 -24.82 -21.32 17.65
N LEU A 234 -24.50 -20.10 18.11
CA LEU A 234 -25.40 -19.27 18.92
C LEU A 234 -26.36 -18.44 18.06
N GLY A 235 -25.95 -18.09 16.87
CA GLY A 235 -26.77 -17.32 15.96
C GLY A 235 -26.17 -17.23 14.56
N ARG A 236 -27.02 -16.95 13.57
CA ARG A 236 -26.62 -16.77 12.19
C ARG A 236 -27.43 -15.63 11.59
N LYS A 237 -26.76 -14.76 10.85
CA LYS A 237 -27.39 -13.65 10.12
C LYS A 237 -26.95 -13.66 8.67
N PHE A 238 -27.92 -13.64 7.78
CA PHE A 238 -27.71 -13.50 6.35
C PHE A 238 -27.88 -12.03 5.96
N ILE A 239 -26.90 -11.49 5.27
CA ILE A 239 -26.88 -10.10 4.79
C ILE A 239 -26.97 -10.14 3.28
N ASN A 240 -27.99 -9.47 2.73
CA ASN A 240 -28.21 -9.34 1.31
C ASN A 240 -28.51 -7.89 0.94
N PHE A 241 -27.91 -7.44 -0.16
CA PHE A 241 -28.15 -6.12 -0.75
C PHE A 241 -28.65 -6.29 -2.19
N PRO A 242 -29.93 -6.67 -2.40
CA PRO A 242 -30.45 -7.00 -3.72
C PRO A 242 -30.40 -5.83 -4.70
N SER A 243 -30.71 -4.60 -4.25
CA SER A 243 -30.67 -3.39 -5.08
C SER A 243 -29.28 -3.09 -5.60
N GLU A 244 -28.27 -3.27 -4.76
CA GLU A 244 -26.85 -3.07 -5.11
C GLU A 244 -26.34 -4.14 -6.06
N LYS A 245 -26.79 -5.39 -5.88
CA LYS A 245 -26.52 -6.48 -6.82
C LYS A 245 -27.10 -6.21 -8.19
N ASP A 246 -28.35 -5.77 -8.27
CA ASP A 246 -28.98 -5.41 -9.52
C ASP A 246 -28.26 -4.27 -10.22
N GLN A 247 -27.84 -3.25 -9.47
CA GLN A 247 -27.06 -2.14 -10.01
C GLN A 247 -25.70 -2.62 -10.53
N MET A 248 -25.01 -3.50 -9.78
CA MET A 248 -23.76 -4.11 -10.19
C MET A 248 -23.94 -4.94 -11.45
N TYR A 249 -24.98 -5.77 -11.51
CA TYR A 249 -25.30 -6.59 -12.68
C TYR A 249 -25.57 -5.75 -13.93
N ARG A 250 -26.37 -4.69 -13.81
CA ARG A 250 -26.63 -3.73 -14.90
C ARG A 250 -25.34 -3.06 -15.37
N THR A 251 -24.47 -2.66 -14.44
CA THR A 251 -23.19 -2.03 -14.76
C THR A 251 -22.25 -3.00 -15.47
N LEU A 252 -22.16 -4.25 -15.00
CA LEU A 252 -21.41 -5.31 -15.68
C LEU A 252 -21.94 -5.59 -17.09
N GLY A 253 -23.28 -5.58 -17.26
CA GLY A 253 -23.93 -5.70 -18.56
C GLY A 253 -23.49 -4.57 -19.52
N ARG A 254 -23.47 -3.32 -19.06
CA ARG A 254 -22.99 -2.17 -19.84
C ARG A 254 -21.51 -2.31 -20.21
N ILE A 255 -20.67 -2.73 -19.26
CA ILE A 255 -19.24 -2.96 -19.52
C ILE A 255 -19.04 -4.05 -20.57
N ARG A 256 -19.76 -5.19 -20.46
CA ARG A 256 -19.69 -6.29 -21.43
C ARG A 256 -20.16 -5.85 -22.82
N LYS A 257 -21.21 -5.02 -22.90
CA LYS A 257 -21.68 -4.44 -24.16
C LYS A 257 -20.61 -3.55 -24.77
N PHE A 258 -20.05 -2.62 -23.99
CA PHE A 258 -19.00 -1.71 -24.44
C PHE A 258 -17.74 -2.47 -24.91
N GLN A 259 -17.33 -3.52 -24.17
CA GLN A 259 -16.18 -4.35 -24.56
C GLN A 259 -16.41 -5.10 -25.87
N ARG A 260 -17.65 -5.54 -26.15
CA ARG A 260 -17.98 -6.17 -27.43
C ARG A 260 -17.93 -5.20 -28.60
N GLU A 261 -18.34 -3.95 -28.37
CA GLU A 261 -18.41 -2.92 -29.43
C GLU A 261 -17.04 -2.29 -29.72
N HIS A 262 -16.17 -2.16 -28.71
CA HIS A 262 -14.92 -1.36 -28.79
C HIS A 262 -13.65 -2.16 -28.45
N GLY A 263 -13.76 -3.45 -28.14
CA GLY A 263 -12.67 -4.32 -27.71
C GLY A 263 -12.26 -4.13 -26.23
N PRO A 264 -11.53 -5.12 -25.66
CA PRO A 264 -11.23 -5.18 -24.22
C PRO A 264 -10.18 -4.15 -23.73
N ALA A 265 -9.50 -3.46 -24.63
CA ALA A 265 -8.32 -2.63 -24.30
C ALA A 265 -8.65 -1.15 -24.01
N GLN A 266 -9.89 -0.70 -24.22
CA GLN A 266 -10.21 0.73 -24.03
C GLN A 266 -10.52 1.09 -22.57
N ALA A 267 -9.89 2.17 -22.10
CA ALA A 267 -9.85 2.60 -20.68
C ALA A 267 -11.23 2.92 -20.05
N GLY A 268 -12.26 3.22 -20.82
CA GLY A 268 -13.58 3.58 -20.32
C GLY A 268 -14.30 2.47 -19.55
N GLY A 269 -14.17 1.23 -19.98
CA GLY A 269 -14.76 0.07 -19.28
C GLY A 269 -14.12 -0.21 -17.94
N ARG A 270 -12.80 -0.01 -17.82
CA ARG A 270 -12.04 -0.22 -16.58
C ARG A 270 -12.39 0.83 -15.52
N TRP A 271 -12.58 2.08 -15.92
CA TRP A 271 -12.98 3.16 -15.03
C TRP A 271 -14.38 2.96 -14.45
N ALA A 272 -15.36 2.57 -15.27
CA ALA A 272 -16.72 2.30 -14.82
C ALA A 272 -16.78 1.12 -13.83
N TYR A 273 -16.00 0.07 -14.08
CA TYR A 273 -15.86 -1.09 -13.19
C TYR A 273 -15.25 -0.70 -11.83
N THR A 274 -14.16 0.06 -11.85
CA THR A 274 -13.49 0.52 -10.61
C THR A 274 -14.37 1.47 -9.81
N LYS A 275 -15.13 2.33 -10.46
CA LYS A 275 -16.05 3.26 -9.81
C LYS A 275 -17.23 2.53 -9.14
N CYS A 276 -17.73 1.47 -9.76
CA CYS A 276 -18.83 0.68 -9.21
C CYS A 276 -18.42 -0.15 -8.00
N LEU A 277 -17.23 -0.77 -8.03
CA LEU A 277 -16.71 -1.58 -6.92
C LEU A 277 -16.28 -0.76 -5.68
N ASN A 278 -15.80 0.46 -5.89
CA ASN A 278 -15.17 1.21 -4.80
C ASN A 278 -16.11 2.13 -4.01
N THR A 279 -17.30 2.45 -4.49
CA THR A 279 -18.03 3.59 -3.91
C THR A 279 -19.26 3.26 -3.09
N GLU A 280 -19.99 2.22 -3.37
CA GLU A 280 -21.26 2.00 -2.66
C GLU A 280 -21.34 0.64 -1.96
N LEU A 281 -21.00 -0.43 -2.66
CA LEU A 281 -21.04 -1.78 -2.11
C LEU A 281 -20.04 -1.95 -0.97
N GLY A 282 -18.80 -1.48 -1.13
CA GLY A 282 -17.76 -1.55 -0.10
C GLY A 282 -18.13 -0.77 1.17
N ARG A 283 -18.74 0.42 1.02
CA ARG A 283 -19.22 1.22 2.17
C ARG A 283 -20.39 0.57 2.89
N LYS A 284 -21.32 -0.04 2.18
CA LYS A 284 -22.49 -0.71 2.77
C LYS A 284 -22.12 -2.01 3.46
N ILE A 285 -21.19 -2.79 2.89
CA ILE A 285 -20.65 -3.99 3.56
C ILE A 285 -19.91 -3.60 4.84
N ALA A 286 -19.04 -2.58 4.80
CA ALA A 286 -18.34 -2.09 5.98
C ALA A 286 -19.31 -1.56 7.05
N GLY A 287 -20.36 -0.82 6.64
CA GLY A 287 -21.41 -0.35 7.54
C GLY A 287 -22.25 -1.47 8.17
N ALA A 288 -22.55 -2.51 7.41
CA ALA A 288 -23.32 -3.66 7.93
C ALA A 288 -22.51 -4.52 8.91
N VAL A 289 -21.18 -4.62 8.72
CA VAL A 289 -20.28 -5.35 9.63
C VAL A 289 -20.06 -4.56 10.94
N SER A 290 -20.08 -3.23 10.91
CA SER A 290 -19.91 -2.41 12.13
C SER A 290 -21.15 -2.33 13.04
N ILE A 291 -22.30 -2.85 12.61
CA ILE A 291 -23.54 -2.91 13.40
C ILE A 291 -23.69 -4.30 14.09
N LEU A 292 -22.82 -5.23 13.81
CA LEU A 292 -22.74 -6.56 14.42
C LEU A 292 -21.74 -6.57 15.59
#